data_f61ae985f16def78db216525faa35f69
#
_entry.id   f61ae985f16def78db216525faa35f69
#
_cell.length_a   1.000
_cell.length_b   1.000
_cell.length_c   1.000
_cell.angle_alpha   90.00
_cell.angle_beta   90.00
_cell.angle_gamma   90.00
#
_symmetry.space_group_name_H-M   'P 1'
#
loop_
_entity.id
_entity.type
_entity.pdbx_description
1 polymer ?
#
loop_
_entity_poly.entity_id
_entity_poly.type
_entity_poly.pdbx_seq_one_letter_code
_entity_poly.pdbx_strand_id
1 'polypeptide(L)' 'MSLAHTKSLLETMRYFYHTEIYSTFKEEDQTPILSVCFKYNQYEITYLKTQKIEHYDKLESVLTIIHGL' A
#
# COMPACT_ATOMS: atom_id res chain seq x y z
N MET A 1 -4.42 12.62 0.35
CA MET A 1 -5.09 11.59 1.17
C MET A 1 -4.68 11.77 2.62
N SER A 2 -5.63 11.69 3.54
CA SER A 2 -5.31 11.86 4.95
C SER A 2 -4.67 10.61 5.54
N LEU A 3 -3.88 10.79 6.60
CA LEU A 3 -3.25 9.68 7.31
C LEU A 3 -4.28 8.67 7.81
N ALA A 4 -5.38 9.16 8.38
CA ALA A 4 -6.44 8.30 8.90
C ALA A 4 -7.09 7.47 7.81
N HIS A 5 -7.32 8.06 6.64
CA HIS A 5 -7.90 7.36 5.51
C HIS A 5 -6.97 6.26 5.00
N THR A 6 -5.69 6.55 4.86
CA THR A 6 -4.70 5.58 4.41
C THR A 6 -4.60 4.43 5.41
N LYS A 7 -4.59 4.73 6.70
CA LYS A 7 -4.54 3.71 7.74
C LYS A 7 -5.76 2.79 7.68
N SER A 8 -6.97 3.37 7.52
CA SER A 8 -8.20 2.59 7.40
C SER A 8 -8.16 1.66 6.20
N LEU A 9 -7.63 2.15 5.08
CA LEU A 9 -7.52 1.36 3.86
C LEU A 9 -6.60 0.15 4.08
N LEU A 10 -5.44 0.36 4.71
CA LEU A 10 -4.49 -0.71 4.98
C LEU A 10 -5.06 -1.74 5.96
N GLU A 11 -5.81 -1.28 6.96
CA GLU A 11 -6.48 -2.18 7.91
C GLU A 11 -7.55 -3.01 7.21
N THR A 12 -8.28 -2.41 6.28
CA THR A 12 -9.30 -3.11 5.50
C THR A 12 -8.68 -4.23 4.66
N MET A 13 -7.55 -3.95 4.03
CA MET A 13 -6.82 -4.97 3.26
C MET A 13 -6.43 -6.15 4.14
N ARG A 14 -5.96 -5.87 5.34
CA ARG A 14 -5.54 -6.91 6.27
C ARG A 14 -6.72 -7.73 6.76
N TYR A 15 -7.85 -7.08 6.99
CA TYR A 15 -9.06 -7.74 7.46
C TYR A 15 -9.64 -8.66 6.38
N PHE A 16 -9.61 -8.22 5.14
CA PHE A 16 -10.15 -8.99 4.01
C PHE A 16 -9.02 -9.60 3.16
N TYR A 17 -8.05 -10.21 3.81
CA TYR A 17 -6.84 -10.72 3.16
C TYR A 17 -7.09 -11.75 2.06
N HIS A 18 -8.21 -12.43 2.11
CA HIS A 18 -8.56 -13.48 1.15
C HIS A 18 -9.11 -12.94 -0.18
N THR A 19 -9.32 -11.64 -0.29
CA THR A 19 -9.92 -11.04 -1.49
C THR A 19 -8.92 -10.37 -2.42
N GLU A 20 -7.64 -10.37 -2.08
CA GLU A 20 -6.56 -9.74 -2.88
C GLU A 20 -6.90 -8.33 -3.35
N ILE A 21 -7.13 -7.43 -2.39
CA ILE A 21 -7.42 -6.03 -2.71
C ILE A 21 -6.13 -5.30 -3.05
N TYR A 22 -6.13 -4.59 -4.19
CA TYR A 22 -5.00 -3.76 -4.61
C TYR A 22 -5.38 -2.29 -4.52
N SER A 23 -4.47 -1.46 -4.02
CA SER A 23 -4.66 -0.01 -4.01
C SER A 23 -3.44 0.66 -4.65
N THR A 24 -3.71 1.57 -5.59
CA THR A 24 -2.67 2.30 -6.30
C THR A 24 -2.60 3.72 -5.74
N PHE A 25 -1.40 4.17 -5.39
CA PHE A 25 -1.16 5.51 -4.88
C PHE A 25 -0.49 6.36 -5.95
N LYS A 26 -0.92 7.61 -6.08
CA LYS A 26 -0.53 8.50 -7.16
C LYS A 26 0.04 9.82 -6.64
N GLU A 27 0.84 10.48 -7.47
CA GLU A 27 1.29 11.84 -7.22
C GLU A 27 0.15 12.83 -7.51
N GLU A 28 0.38 14.12 -7.20
CA GLU A 28 -0.61 15.17 -7.45
C GLU A 28 -1.01 15.26 -8.91
N ASP A 29 -0.09 14.97 -9.83
CA ASP A 29 -0.35 14.99 -11.27
C ASP A 29 -1.01 13.72 -11.78
N GLN A 30 -1.46 12.84 -10.87
CA GLN A 30 -2.13 11.58 -11.19
C GLN A 30 -1.19 10.50 -11.76
N THR A 31 0.13 10.69 -11.69
CA THR A 31 1.07 9.65 -12.08
C THR A 31 1.12 8.55 -11.02
N PRO A 32 0.83 7.30 -11.38
CA PRO A 32 0.89 6.20 -10.40
C PRO A 32 2.33 5.98 -9.90
N ILE A 33 2.50 5.87 -8.58
CA ILE A 33 3.81 5.69 -7.94
C ILE A 33 4.02 4.26 -7.51
N LEU A 34 3.05 3.73 -6.74
CA LEU A 34 3.17 2.38 -6.22
C LEU A 34 1.79 1.75 -6.04
N SER A 35 1.80 0.43 -5.92
CA SER A 35 0.60 -0.34 -5.66
C SER A 35 0.83 -1.18 -4.40
N VAL A 36 -0.19 -1.33 -3.57
CA VAL A 36 -0.12 -2.08 -2.33
C VAL A 36 -1.20 -3.14 -2.33
N CYS A 37 -0.85 -4.35 -1.92
CA CYS A 37 -1.83 -5.39 -1.63
C CYS A 37 -1.40 -6.15 -0.38
N PHE A 38 -2.32 -6.93 0.19
CA PHE A 38 -2.03 -7.77 1.34
C PHE A 38 -2.26 -9.23 0.97
N LYS A 39 -1.20 -10.02 1.05
CA LYS A 39 -1.27 -11.46 0.77
C LYS A 39 -0.16 -12.20 1.50
N TYR A 40 -0.36 -13.47 1.76
CA TYR A 40 0.59 -14.29 2.50
C TYR A 40 0.97 -13.66 3.83
N ASN A 41 -0.02 -13.04 4.47
CA ASN A 41 0.13 -12.42 5.79
C ASN A 41 1.11 -11.23 5.81
N GLN A 42 1.32 -10.58 4.64
CA GLN A 42 2.22 -9.44 4.49
C GLN A 42 1.65 -8.43 3.52
N TYR A 43 2.07 -7.16 3.69
CA TYR A 43 1.81 -6.13 2.69
C TYR A 43 2.88 -6.24 1.61
N GLU A 44 2.46 -6.25 0.36
CA GLU A 44 3.36 -6.25 -0.78
C GLU A 44 3.26 -4.91 -1.48
N ILE A 45 4.38 -4.20 -1.59
CA ILE A 45 4.46 -2.91 -2.27
C ILE A 45 5.19 -3.10 -3.57
N THR A 46 4.55 -2.70 -4.68
CA THR A 46 5.16 -2.71 -5.99
C THR A 46 5.41 -1.27 -6.43
N TYR A 47 6.67 -0.90 -6.62
CA TYR A 47 7.04 0.43 -7.14
C TYR A 47 6.89 0.40 -8.64
N LEU A 48 5.89 1.09 -9.17
CA LEU A 48 5.49 0.96 -10.56
C LEU A 48 6.54 1.42 -11.56
N LYS A 49 7.32 2.43 -11.20
CA LYS A 49 8.35 2.98 -12.08
C LYS A 49 9.54 2.04 -12.27
N THR A 50 9.98 1.42 -11.18
CA THR A 50 11.17 0.54 -11.20
C THR A 50 10.81 -0.93 -11.22
N GLN A 51 9.53 -1.26 -10.98
CA GLN A 51 9.02 -2.62 -10.86
C GLN A 51 9.64 -3.39 -9.66
N LYS A 52 10.15 -2.64 -8.70
CA LYS A 52 10.71 -3.22 -7.48
C LYS A 52 9.57 -3.63 -6.55
N ILE A 53 9.70 -4.78 -5.91
CA ILE A 53 8.70 -5.32 -4.99
C ILE A 53 9.32 -5.45 -3.60
N GLU A 54 8.60 -4.95 -2.58
CA GLU A 54 9.02 -5.06 -1.19
C GLU A 54 7.88 -5.63 -0.34
N HIS A 55 8.23 -6.32 0.73
CA HIS A 55 7.26 -6.94 1.63
C HIS A 55 7.43 -6.40 3.05
N TYR A 56 6.31 -6.13 3.72
CA TYR A 56 6.29 -5.63 5.09
C TYR A 56 5.18 -6.32 5.85
N ASP A 57 5.46 -6.74 7.08
CA ASP A 57 4.47 -7.39 7.93
C ASP A 57 3.72 -6.41 8.83
N LYS A 58 4.21 -5.17 8.94
CA LYS A 58 3.61 -4.16 9.81
C LYS A 58 2.94 -3.05 9.02
N LEU A 59 1.72 -2.71 9.43
CA LEU A 59 0.96 -1.64 8.82
C LEU A 59 1.70 -0.30 8.93
N GLU A 60 2.34 -0.05 10.07
CA GLU A 60 3.05 1.20 10.32
C GLU A 60 4.19 1.43 9.33
N SER A 61 4.88 0.36 8.93
CA SER A 61 5.96 0.47 7.95
C SER A 61 5.44 0.94 6.60
N VAL A 62 4.34 0.36 6.16
CA VAL A 62 3.71 0.72 4.89
C VAL A 62 3.17 2.15 4.95
N LEU A 63 2.54 2.50 6.07
CA LEU A 63 1.98 3.83 6.27
C LEU A 63 3.06 4.91 6.16
N THR A 64 4.23 4.66 6.77
CA THR A 64 5.37 5.57 6.71
C THR A 64 5.86 5.75 5.27
N ILE A 65 5.93 4.68 4.50
CA ILE A 65 6.36 4.73 3.10
C ILE A 65 5.40 5.56 2.27
N ILE A 66 4.10 5.33 2.42
CA ILE A 66 3.08 6.05 1.66
C ILE A 66 3.12 7.55 1.99
N HIS A 67 3.27 7.90 3.24
CA HIS A 67 3.31 9.30 3.66
C HIS A 67 4.65 9.98 3.42
N GLY A 68 5.67 9.24 3.04
CA GLY A 68 6.95 9.77 2.63
C GLY A 68 7.05 10.12 1.15
N LEU A 69 5.99 9.85 0.40
CA LEU A 69 5.99 10.12 -1.05
C LEU A 69 5.95 11.61 -1.40
#